data_cf96a9d8b698651a3aa2cc72f49a0cf1
#
_entry.id   cf96a9d8b698651a3aa2cc72f49a0cf1
#
_cell.length_a   1.000
_cell.length_b   1.000
_cell.length_c   1.000
_cell.angle_alpha   90.00
_cell.angle_beta   90.00
_cell.angle_gamma   90.00
#
_symmetry.space_group_name_H-M   'P 1'
#
loop_
_entity.id
_entity.type
_entity.pdbx_description
1 polymer ?
#
loop_
_entity_poly.entity_id
_entity_poly.type
_entity_poly.pdbx_seq_one_letter_code
_entity_poly.pdbx_strand_id
1 'polypeptide(L)'
;MRARVQLLSSNRLVVRGTEGLRIYRLLAQVEPEVYGSKLAYVLVEASASAQVRGLPERRLALLEEAVAVASSLSSANPFRVKMLSRALAAKRELEGRPAQGT
;
A
#
# COMPACT_ATOMS: atom_id res chain seq x y z
N MET A 1 12.24 -17.33 11.09
CA MET A 1 13.08 -16.32 10.71
C MET A 1 13.72 -16.51 9.42
N ARG A 2 14.32 -17.59 9.16
CA ARG A 2 14.93 -17.81 7.91
C ARG A 2 14.00 -17.67 6.75
N ALA A 3 12.79 -18.20 6.86
CA ALA A 3 11.82 -18.11 5.81
C ALA A 3 11.50 -16.67 5.50
N ARG A 4 11.44 -15.86 6.52
CA ARG A 4 11.13 -14.47 6.32
C ARG A 4 12.21 -13.75 5.55
N VAL A 5 13.46 -14.06 5.86
CA VAL A 5 14.56 -13.45 5.13
C VAL A 5 14.52 -13.85 3.67
N GLN A 6 14.20 -15.10 3.41
CA GLN A 6 14.07 -15.54 2.05
C GLN A 6 12.97 -14.85 1.30
N LEU A 7 11.84 -14.63 1.97
CA LEU A 7 10.74 -13.93 1.32
C LEU A 7 11.16 -12.55 0.89
N LEU A 8 11.87 -11.85 1.74
CA LEU A 8 12.29 -10.51 1.41
C LEU A 8 13.31 -10.49 0.28
N SER A 9 14.18 -11.47 0.27
CA SER A 9 15.23 -11.46 -0.73
C SER A 9 14.75 -11.97 -2.07
N SER A 10 13.63 -12.70 -2.12
CA SER A 10 13.17 -13.24 -3.37
C SER A 10 12.59 -12.16 -4.27
N ASN A 11 12.19 -11.05 -3.68
CA ASN A 11 11.65 -9.96 -4.48
C ASN A 11 10.33 -10.23 -5.14
N ARG A 12 9.93 -11.45 -5.23
CA ARG A 12 8.69 -11.78 -5.84
C ARG A 12 7.58 -11.92 -4.85
N LEU A 13 7.94 -12.13 -3.59
CA LEU A 13 6.95 -12.32 -2.56
C LEU A 13 6.77 -11.05 -1.78
N VAL A 14 5.55 -10.80 -1.38
CA VAL A 14 5.21 -9.62 -0.60
C VAL A 14 4.64 -10.09 0.72
N VAL A 15 5.21 -9.60 1.80
CA VAL A 15 4.67 -9.89 3.12
C VAL A 15 3.42 -9.04 3.28
N ARG A 16 2.33 -9.67 3.67
CA ARG A 16 1.06 -8.97 3.71
C ARG A 16 0.54 -8.78 5.12
N GLY A 17 -0.55 -8.07 5.21
CA GLY A 17 -1.22 -7.85 6.46
C GLY A 17 -0.53 -6.82 7.33
N THR A 18 -0.85 -6.84 8.60
CA THR A 18 -0.30 -5.88 9.54
C THR A 18 1.20 -5.96 9.61
N GLU A 19 1.72 -7.17 9.55
CA GLU A 19 3.15 -7.34 9.60
C GLU A 19 3.83 -6.76 8.38
N GLY A 20 3.22 -6.95 7.22
CA GLY A 20 3.76 -6.39 6.01
C GLY A 20 3.82 -4.88 6.07
N LEU A 21 2.77 -4.25 6.58
CA LEU A 21 2.76 -2.82 6.72
C LEU A 21 3.92 -2.34 7.59
N ARG A 22 4.10 -3.00 8.71
CA ARG A 22 5.15 -2.61 9.63
C ARG A 22 6.52 -2.74 8.98
N ILE A 23 6.74 -3.88 8.35
CA ILE A 23 8.04 -4.15 7.73
C ILE A 23 8.34 -3.16 6.62
N TYR A 24 7.38 -2.96 5.71
CA TYR A 24 7.65 -2.09 4.58
C TYR A 24 7.72 -0.62 4.95
N ARG A 25 7.03 -0.21 6.00
CA ARG A 25 7.19 1.16 6.45
C ARG A 25 8.62 1.42 6.92
N LEU A 26 9.20 0.45 7.60
CA LEU A 26 10.58 0.58 8.02
C LEU A 26 11.55 0.53 6.85
N LEU A 27 11.35 -0.43 5.97
CA LEU A 27 12.27 -0.60 4.85
C LEU A 27 12.20 0.57 3.89
N ALA A 28 11.01 1.12 3.69
CA ALA A 28 10.85 2.24 2.78
C ALA A 28 11.50 3.50 3.31
N GLN A 29 11.70 3.59 4.61
CA GLN A 29 12.42 4.74 5.15
C GLN A 29 13.89 4.70 4.80
N VAL A 30 14.42 3.50 4.64
CA VAL A 30 15.83 3.33 4.31
C VAL A 30 16.05 3.34 2.81
N GLU A 31 15.20 2.65 2.08
CA GLU A 31 15.33 2.58 0.63
C GLU A 31 13.98 2.76 -0.03
N PRO A 32 13.52 3.99 -0.11
CA PRO A 32 12.17 4.25 -0.63
C PRO A 32 11.97 3.78 -2.06
N GLU A 33 13.00 3.84 -2.91
CA GLU A 33 12.82 3.42 -4.30
C GLU A 33 12.69 1.92 -4.44
N VAL A 34 13.18 1.17 -3.47
CA VAL A 34 13.11 -0.27 -3.51
C VAL A 34 11.82 -0.77 -2.86
N TYR A 35 11.49 -0.23 -1.71
CA TYR A 35 10.39 -0.76 -0.92
C TYR A 35 9.13 0.09 -0.94
N GLY A 36 9.20 1.29 -1.50
CA GLY A 36 8.03 2.16 -1.52
C GLY A 36 6.88 1.56 -2.32
N SER A 37 7.17 0.93 -3.45
CA SER A 37 6.11 0.34 -4.26
C SER A 37 5.45 -0.82 -3.52
N LYS A 38 6.24 -1.60 -2.79
CA LYS A 38 5.69 -2.70 -2.02
C LYS A 38 4.84 -2.18 -0.86
N LEU A 39 5.29 -1.10 -0.24
CA LEU A 39 4.51 -0.48 0.81
C LEU A 39 3.18 0.03 0.26
N ALA A 40 3.21 0.72 -0.87
CA ALA A 40 1.98 1.22 -1.46
C ALA A 40 1.03 0.08 -1.79
N TYR A 41 1.55 -1.01 -2.32
CA TYR A 41 0.74 -2.17 -2.66
C TYR A 41 0.05 -2.73 -1.41
N VAL A 42 0.82 -2.91 -0.35
CA VAL A 42 0.26 -3.48 0.89
C VAL A 42 -0.75 -2.52 1.52
N LEU A 43 -0.51 -1.22 1.41
CA LEU A 43 -1.46 -0.24 1.92
C LEU A 43 -2.79 -0.33 1.20
N VAL A 44 -2.76 -0.46 -0.13
CA VAL A 44 -3.99 -0.59 -0.90
C VAL A 44 -4.71 -1.87 -0.50
N GLU A 45 -3.97 -2.97 -0.35
CA GLU A 45 -4.58 -4.21 0.08
C GLU A 45 -5.21 -4.09 1.46
N ALA A 46 -4.50 -3.42 2.37
CA ALA A 46 -5.00 -3.27 3.72
C ALA A 46 -6.29 -2.46 3.76
N SER A 47 -6.41 -1.50 2.86
CA SER A 47 -7.61 -0.67 2.81
C SER A 47 -8.85 -1.47 2.42
N ALA A 48 -8.65 -2.62 1.78
CA ALA A 48 -9.75 -3.48 1.37
C ALA A 48 -9.93 -4.67 2.30
N SER A 49 -9.15 -4.74 3.37
CA SER A 49 -9.21 -5.90 4.24
C SER A 49 -10.47 -5.89 5.10
N ALA A 50 -10.82 -7.06 5.59
CA ALA A 50 -12.00 -7.19 6.44
C ALA A 50 -11.87 -6.38 7.72
N GLN A 51 -10.64 -6.17 8.17
CA GLN A 51 -10.41 -5.47 9.43
C GLN A 51 -10.85 -4.01 9.37
N VAL A 52 -10.83 -3.40 8.20
CA VAL A 52 -11.20 -1.99 8.07
C VAL A 52 -12.41 -1.79 7.19
N ARG A 53 -13.06 -2.86 6.77
CA ARG A 53 -14.15 -2.77 5.83
C ARG A 53 -15.24 -1.82 6.29
N GLY A 54 -15.55 -1.81 7.56
CA GLY A 54 -16.58 -0.93 8.09
C GLY A 54 -16.04 0.37 8.65
N LEU A 55 -14.78 0.70 8.35
CA LEU A 55 -14.14 1.88 8.93
C LEU A 55 -13.64 2.77 7.80
N PRO A 56 -14.54 3.53 7.18
CA PRO A 56 -14.15 4.32 6.00
C PRO A 56 -13.03 5.32 6.26
N GLU A 57 -12.96 5.87 7.45
CA GLU A 57 -11.89 6.82 7.74
C GLU A 57 -10.53 6.13 7.78
N ARG A 58 -10.49 4.92 8.31
CA ARG A 58 -9.26 4.17 8.31
C ARG A 58 -8.87 3.76 6.91
N ARG A 59 -9.87 3.35 6.12
CA ARG A 59 -9.61 2.98 4.74
C ARG A 59 -9.03 4.17 3.98
N LEU A 60 -9.61 5.34 4.18
CA LEU A 60 -9.14 6.52 3.50
C LEU A 60 -7.72 6.87 3.92
N ALA A 61 -7.43 6.77 5.22
CA ALA A 61 -6.09 7.07 5.70
C ALA A 61 -5.04 6.16 5.07
N LEU A 62 -5.36 4.87 4.95
CA LEU A 62 -4.44 3.93 4.32
C LEU A 62 -4.22 4.27 2.85
N LEU A 63 -5.28 4.65 2.17
CA LEU A 63 -5.16 4.99 0.76
C LEU A 63 -4.41 6.31 0.55
N GLU A 64 -4.60 7.25 1.44
CA GLU A 64 -3.88 8.52 1.34
C GLU A 64 -2.39 8.29 1.59
N GLU A 65 -2.07 7.39 2.50
CA GLU A 65 -0.69 7.05 2.71
C GLU A 65 -0.11 6.38 1.47
N ALA A 66 -0.90 5.51 0.83
CA ALA A 66 -0.44 4.84 -0.38
C ALA A 66 -0.17 5.84 -1.50
N VAL A 67 -1.04 6.83 -1.65
CA VAL A 67 -0.84 7.87 -2.65
C VAL A 67 0.43 8.66 -2.35
N ALA A 68 0.62 9.01 -1.10
CA ALA A 68 1.81 9.77 -0.72
C ALA A 68 3.08 8.98 -0.99
N VAL A 69 3.07 7.70 -0.64
CA VAL A 69 4.24 6.85 -0.85
C VAL A 69 4.53 6.71 -2.34
N ALA A 70 3.50 6.42 -3.13
CA ALA A 70 3.69 6.24 -4.56
C ALA A 70 4.13 7.54 -5.22
N SER A 71 3.59 8.67 -4.77
CA SER A 71 3.95 9.96 -5.33
C SER A 71 5.40 10.33 -5.04
N SER A 72 5.94 9.82 -3.96
CA SER A 72 7.31 10.15 -3.57
C SER A 72 8.34 9.33 -4.34
N LEU A 73 7.91 8.33 -5.10
CA LEU A 73 8.85 7.54 -5.89
C LEU A 73 9.38 8.38 -7.04
N SER A 74 10.60 8.06 -7.45
CA SER A 74 11.22 8.75 -8.57
C SER A 74 10.38 8.57 -9.83
N SER A 75 10.37 9.58 -10.67
CA SER A 75 9.65 9.46 -11.94
C SER A 75 10.24 8.35 -12.82
N ALA A 76 11.47 7.95 -12.54
CA ALA A 76 12.09 6.87 -13.29
C ALA A 76 11.72 5.50 -12.72
N ASN A 77 11.05 5.46 -11.58
CA ASN A 77 10.68 4.19 -10.97
C ASN A 77 9.52 3.59 -11.76
N PRO A 78 9.69 2.38 -12.30
CA PRO A 78 8.66 1.81 -13.16
C PRO A 78 7.36 1.48 -12.43
N PHE A 79 7.40 1.42 -11.10
CA PHE A 79 6.20 1.10 -10.35
C PHE A 79 5.42 2.32 -9.90
N ARG A 80 5.97 3.52 -10.11
CA ARG A 80 5.32 4.72 -9.61
C ARG A 80 3.93 4.92 -10.19
N VAL A 81 3.83 4.89 -11.50
CA VAL A 81 2.54 5.13 -12.15
C VAL A 81 1.54 4.05 -11.78
N LYS A 82 1.99 2.80 -11.77
CA LYS A 82 1.10 1.70 -11.49
C LYS A 82 0.54 1.79 -10.07
N MET A 83 1.40 2.03 -9.10
CA MET A 83 0.96 2.08 -7.71
C MET A 83 0.13 3.32 -7.45
N LEU A 84 0.51 4.44 -8.04
CA LEU A 84 -0.25 5.66 -7.88
C LEU A 84 -1.64 5.51 -8.47
N SER A 85 -1.73 4.91 -9.66
CA SER A 85 -3.02 4.69 -10.29
C SER A 85 -3.91 3.79 -9.45
N ARG A 86 -3.35 2.73 -8.90
CA ARG A 86 -4.13 1.82 -8.07
C ARG A 86 -4.64 2.51 -6.83
N ALA A 87 -3.78 3.28 -6.17
CA ALA A 87 -4.18 3.95 -4.95
C ALA A 87 -5.23 5.01 -5.21
N LEU A 88 -5.05 5.77 -6.28
CA LEU A 88 -6.01 6.80 -6.63
C LEU A 88 -7.35 6.20 -7.04
N ALA A 89 -7.31 5.10 -7.78
CA ALA A 89 -8.56 4.44 -8.19
C ALA A 89 -9.31 3.92 -6.98
N ALA A 90 -8.60 3.32 -6.03
CA ALA A 90 -9.26 2.80 -4.83
C ALA A 90 -9.81 3.93 -3.98
N LYS A 91 -9.07 5.04 -3.92
CA LYS A 91 -9.53 6.19 -3.14
C LYS A 91 -10.78 6.78 -3.78
N ARG A 92 -10.75 6.92 -5.10
CA ARG A 92 -11.90 7.46 -5.82
C ARG A 92 -13.13 6.58 -5.64
N GLU A 93 -12.92 5.28 -5.67
CA GLU A 93 -14.02 4.36 -5.49
C GLU A 93 -14.60 4.49 -4.10
N LEU A 94 -13.76 4.65 -3.11
CA LEU A 94 -14.22 4.81 -1.74
C LEU A 94 -15.00 6.11 -1.58
N GLU A 95 -14.49 7.21 -2.13
CA GLU A 95 -15.14 8.50 -2.01
C GLU A 95 -16.41 8.60 -2.82
N GLY A 96 -16.46 7.86 -3.93
CA GLY A 96 -17.62 7.90 -4.76
C GLY A 96 -18.73 6.96 -4.34
N ARG A 97 -18.56 6.14 -3.32
CA ARG A 97 -19.57 5.28 -2.85
C ARG A 97 -20.46 6.05 -2.00
N PRO A 98 -21.55 6.36 -2.42
CA PRO A 98 -22.44 7.20 -1.67
C PRO A 98 -22.92 6.42 -0.57
N ALA A 99 -23.20 7.03 0.15
CA ALA A 99 -23.74 6.49 1.15
C ALA A 99 -24.56 5.45 0.85
N GLN A 100 -24.42 5.12 0.42
CA GLN A 100 -24.94 4.36 0.09
C GLN A 100 -25.32 3.66 0.52
N GLY A 101 -25.08 3.58 0.41
CA GLY A 101 -25.58 3.07 0.65
C GLY A 101 -26.34 3.53 1.14
N THR A 102 -26.26 4.10 1.23
CA THR A 102 -27.02 4.58 1.67
C THR A 102 -27.53 4.39 1.43
#